data_e128ab16e80ba0158193ca6a25edc420
#
_entry.id   e128ab16e80ba0158193ca6a25edc420
#
_cell.length_a   1.000
_cell.length_b   1.000
_cell.length_c   1.000
_cell.angle_alpha   90.00
_cell.angle_beta   90.00
_cell.angle_gamma   90.00
#
_symmetry.space_group_name_H-M   'P 1'
#
loop_
_entity.id
_entity.type
_entity.pdbx_description
1 polymer ?
#
loop_
_entity_poly.entity_id
_entity_poly.type
_entity_poly.pdbx_seq_one_letter_code
_entity_poly.pdbx_strand_id
1 'polypeptide(L)'
;MKKMWGTRVLAMLLVLALTAGLVPAALAANSEAAVAFKQVPNDTLDTLIRPDVAVGEIEDAEMGEDTAAYQAHDLVRVSIILEDTSTLEAYSDAAAEGTLAEDAAAVSYRAALQRKQDSVVRKISSTILGREDLDVVWNLTLVANLISANVEYGKIEQIKQIPGVADVVLEQQYEPAASENTVQPNMEISTGMTGTTTAWSTGYTGAGMRIAIIDTGLDTSHQSFDNGAYEYALEQNAARAKESVEAYKASLDLLDADEINEKLSLLHIKEGVSAADLYRTEKVAYGYCYIDKDLDVTHETDAEGEHGSHVAGIAAANRYLPDGNGGYVSALDSVHMHGAAPDAQVLVMKVFGDEGGAYDSDYTAAIEDAIVLGADTINLSLGSASPGPSKARTEAYQKIFDDLENASSVVTVSSGNAGYWAKNADPIGYLYSDGVSMQTDGQPGSYANSLTVASVDN
;
A
#
# COMPACT_ATOMS: atom_id res chain seq x y z
N MET A 1 0.17 -32.18 -4.01
CA MET A 1 -1.04 -31.92 -3.21
C MET A 1 -1.10 -32.56 -1.79
N LYS A 2 -0.29 -33.50 -1.37
CA LYS A 2 -0.34 -34.09 0.00
C LYS A 2 0.74 -33.58 0.98
N LYS A 3 1.73 -32.79 0.52
CA LYS A 3 2.84 -32.27 1.35
C LYS A 3 2.60 -30.88 1.94
N MET A 4 1.79 -30.05 1.31
CA MET A 4 1.52 -28.69 1.77
C MET A 4 0.56 -28.62 2.98
N TRP A 5 -0.29 -29.61 3.16
CA TRP A 5 -1.23 -29.64 4.31
C TRP A 5 -0.52 -29.87 5.65
N GLY A 6 0.60 -30.57 5.65
CA GLY A 6 1.37 -30.84 6.89
C GLY A 6 2.03 -29.58 7.48
N THR A 7 2.47 -28.68 6.64
CA THR A 7 3.19 -27.47 7.09
C THR A 7 2.23 -26.40 7.64
N ARG A 8 1.06 -26.26 7.04
CA ARG A 8 0.02 -25.33 7.54
C ARG A 8 -0.61 -25.78 8.86
N VAL A 9 -0.78 -27.10 9.07
CA VAL A 9 -1.23 -27.64 10.36
C VAL A 9 -0.16 -27.47 11.44
N LEU A 10 1.11 -27.53 11.09
CA LEU A 10 2.22 -27.30 12.04
C LEU A 10 2.31 -25.84 12.47
N ALA A 11 2.09 -24.90 11.53
CA ALA A 11 2.05 -23.46 11.83
C ALA A 11 0.85 -23.10 12.73
N MET A 12 -0.36 -23.63 12.47
CA MET A 12 -1.51 -23.46 13.35
C MET A 12 -1.31 -24.06 14.74
N LEU A 13 -0.65 -25.21 14.84
CA LEU A 13 -0.35 -25.82 16.14
C LEU A 13 0.72 -25.02 16.92
N LEU A 14 1.65 -24.33 16.22
CA LEU A 14 2.63 -23.45 16.87
C LEU A 14 1.96 -22.19 17.42
N VAL A 15 1.03 -21.60 16.69
CA VAL A 15 0.23 -20.44 17.15
C VAL A 15 -0.66 -20.83 18.34
N LEU A 16 -1.30 -22.03 18.31
CA LEU A 16 -2.08 -22.51 19.45
C LEU A 16 -1.21 -22.85 20.68
N ALA A 17 0.03 -23.31 20.48
CA ALA A 17 0.97 -23.57 21.59
C ALA A 17 1.47 -22.26 22.24
N LEU A 18 1.63 -21.19 21.45
CA LEU A 18 1.99 -19.87 21.95
C LEU A 18 0.85 -19.22 22.74
N THR A 19 -0.40 -19.45 22.36
CA THR A 19 -1.58 -18.94 23.10
C THR A 19 -1.92 -19.75 24.35
N ALA A 20 -1.42 -21.01 24.47
CA ALA A 20 -1.71 -21.90 25.61
C ALA A 20 -0.66 -21.83 26.74
N GLY A 21 0.35 -20.96 26.64
CA GLY A 21 1.32 -20.74 27.74
C GLY A 21 2.27 -21.94 28.05
N LEU A 22 2.42 -22.89 27.14
CA LEU A 22 3.32 -24.03 27.29
C LEU A 22 4.66 -23.81 26.59
N VAL A 23 5.46 -22.89 27.10
CA VAL A 23 6.90 -22.81 26.77
C VAL A 23 7.65 -23.67 27.81
N PRO A 24 8.47 -24.67 27.40
CA PRO A 24 9.28 -25.43 28.35
C PRO A 24 10.28 -24.50 29.03
N ALA A 25 10.38 -24.60 30.36
CA ALA A 25 11.23 -23.80 31.24
C ALA A 25 12.77 -23.88 31.00
N ALA A 26 13.20 -24.42 29.86
CA ALA A 26 14.64 -24.65 29.55
C ALA A 26 15.27 -23.50 28.70
N LEU A 27 14.53 -22.45 28.33
CA LEU A 27 15.06 -21.31 27.57
C LEU A 27 15.20 -20.01 28.41
N ALA A 28 15.00 -20.09 29.73
CA ALA A 28 15.01 -18.94 30.62
C ALA A 28 16.33 -18.69 31.37
N ALA A 29 17.45 -19.11 30.82
CA ALA A 29 18.75 -18.88 31.47
C ALA A 29 19.72 -18.21 30.48
N ASN A 30 19.48 -16.94 30.17
CA ASN A 30 20.43 -15.87 29.83
C ASN A 30 19.71 -14.71 29.09
N SER A 31 18.93 -13.94 29.80
CA SER A 31 18.59 -12.58 29.38
C SER A 31 18.36 -11.71 30.61
N GLU A 32 19.43 -11.14 31.12
CA GLU A 32 19.31 -9.88 31.86
C GLU A 32 19.04 -8.79 30.82
N ALA A 33 17.81 -8.43 30.73
CA ALA A 33 17.15 -7.22 30.26
C ALA A 33 15.84 -7.52 29.47
N ALA A 34 14.97 -8.33 30.03
CA ALA A 34 13.57 -8.23 29.63
C ALA A 34 13.00 -6.99 30.34
N VAL A 35 12.79 -5.91 29.60
CA VAL A 35 11.93 -4.82 30.05
C VAL A 35 10.55 -5.43 30.26
N ALA A 36 10.22 -5.69 31.51
CA ALA A 36 8.88 -6.13 31.85
C ALA A 36 7.93 -4.98 31.54
N PHE A 37 7.14 -5.09 30.48
CA PHE A 37 6.01 -4.23 30.27
C PHE A 37 5.11 -4.35 31.49
N LYS A 38 5.12 -3.31 32.32
CA LYS A 38 4.23 -3.24 33.45
C LYS A 38 2.83 -3.01 32.89
N GLN A 39 1.99 -4.02 32.99
CA GLN A 39 0.59 -3.88 32.60
C GLN A 39 0.00 -2.75 33.43
N VAL A 40 -0.39 -1.65 32.80
CA VAL A 40 -1.08 -0.55 33.43
C VAL A 40 -2.46 -1.08 33.83
N PRO A 41 -2.88 -1.00 35.08
CA PRO A 41 -4.21 -1.42 35.50
C PRO A 41 -5.29 -0.69 34.70
N ASN A 42 -6.34 -1.39 34.26
CA ASN A 42 -7.41 -0.80 33.45
C ASN A 42 -8.08 0.43 34.08
N ASP A 43 -8.11 0.51 35.39
CA ASP A 43 -8.62 1.67 36.17
C ASP A 43 -7.74 2.91 36.01
N THR A 44 -6.45 2.75 35.66
CA THR A 44 -5.55 3.87 35.38
C THR A 44 -5.72 4.39 33.95
N LEU A 45 -6.07 3.53 33.01
CA LEU A 45 -6.41 3.92 31.62
C LEU A 45 -7.68 4.78 31.60
N ASP A 46 -8.72 4.42 32.38
CA ASP A 46 -9.95 5.19 32.47
C ASP A 46 -9.74 6.59 33.03
N THR A 47 -8.73 6.81 33.88
CA THR A 47 -8.39 8.14 34.41
C THR A 47 -7.51 8.96 33.47
N LEU A 48 -6.77 8.34 32.55
CA LEU A 48 -5.96 9.04 31.58
C LEU A 48 -6.77 9.44 30.32
N ILE A 49 -7.87 8.75 30.05
CA ILE A 49 -8.69 8.94 28.83
C ILE A 49 -9.88 9.88 29.06
N ARG A 50 -10.16 10.28 30.32
CA ARG A 50 -11.19 11.28 30.63
C ARG A 50 -10.59 12.53 31.28
N PRO A 51 -10.22 13.55 30.52
CA PRO A 51 -10.43 14.88 31.03
C PRO A 51 -11.96 15.02 31.24
N ASP A 52 -12.39 15.61 32.40
CA ASP A 52 -13.77 16.06 32.62
C ASP A 52 -14.14 17.19 31.62
N VAL A 53 -14.09 16.89 30.34
CA VAL A 53 -14.73 17.69 29.30
C VAL A 53 -16.11 17.08 29.20
N ALA A 54 -17.12 17.79 29.67
CA ALA A 54 -18.48 17.50 29.27
C ALA A 54 -18.48 17.46 27.73
N VAL A 55 -18.57 16.26 27.19
CA VAL A 55 -18.89 16.07 25.77
C VAL A 55 -20.30 16.60 25.67
N GLY A 56 -20.45 17.87 25.28
CA GLY A 56 -21.71 18.37 24.77
C GLY A 56 -22.08 17.41 23.65
N GLU A 57 -23.35 17.03 23.58
CA GLU A 57 -23.86 16.31 22.43
C GLU A 57 -23.31 17.05 21.19
N ILE A 58 -22.40 16.41 20.47
CA ILE A 58 -21.98 16.85 19.16
C ILE A 58 -23.25 16.60 18.34
N GLU A 59 -24.09 17.62 18.18
CA GLU A 59 -25.05 17.62 17.07
C GLU A 59 -24.19 17.26 15.86
N ASP A 60 -24.60 16.25 15.10
CA ASP A 60 -23.96 15.88 13.84
C ASP A 60 -23.71 17.17 13.07
N ALA A 61 -22.52 17.73 13.18
CA ALA A 61 -22.10 18.80 12.34
C ALA A 61 -22.12 18.15 10.95
N GLU A 62 -23.13 18.48 10.17
CA GLU A 62 -23.12 18.12 8.77
C GLU A 62 -21.76 18.56 8.26
N MET A 63 -20.93 17.59 7.89
CA MET A 63 -19.67 17.87 7.20
C MET A 63 -20.14 18.64 5.97
N GLY A 64 -19.91 19.95 5.98
CA GLY A 64 -20.32 20.78 4.87
C GLY A 64 -19.61 20.22 3.66
N GLU A 65 -20.37 19.76 2.68
CA GLU A 65 -19.80 19.56 1.36
C GLU A 65 -19.07 20.86 1.04
N ASP A 66 -17.77 20.78 0.74
CA ASP A 66 -16.98 21.95 0.33
C ASP A 66 -17.43 22.38 -1.09
N THR A 67 -18.74 22.60 -1.21
CA THR A 67 -19.40 23.06 -2.44
C THR A 67 -19.05 24.50 -2.76
N ALA A 68 -18.39 25.20 -1.85
CA ALA A 68 -18.01 26.60 -2.02
C ALA A 68 -16.73 26.78 -2.85
N ALA A 69 -15.94 25.73 -3.07
CA ALA A 69 -14.63 25.83 -3.72
C ALA A 69 -14.70 25.75 -5.25
N TYR A 70 -15.69 25.04 -5.85
CA TYR A 70 -15.73 24.79 -7.29
C TYR A 70 -16.86 25.52 -7.99
N GLN A 71 -16.56 26.05 -9.18
CA GLN A 71 -17.56 26.59 -10.10
C GLN A 71 -18.05 25.47 -11.04
N ALA A 72 -19.22 25.65 -11.64
CA ALA A 72 -19.86 24.62 -12.48
C ALA A 72 -19.00 24.14 -13.67
N HIS A 73 -18.06 24.95 -14.15
CA HIS A 73 -17.18 24.64 -15.28
C HIS A 73 -15.78 24.20 -14.85
N ASP A 74 -15.50 24.19 -13.57
CA ASP A 74 -14.20 23.70 -13.09
C ASP A 74 -14.09 22.20 -13.36
N LEU A 75 -12.97 21.79 -13.92
CA LEU A 75 -12.65 20.37 -14.09
C LEU A 75 -12.22 19.79 -12.76
N VAL A 76 -12.87 18.72 -12.37
CA VAL A 76 -12.57 17.98 -11.14
C VAL A 76 -12.44 16.50 -11.43
N ARG A 77 -11.58 15.82 -10.67
CA ARG A 77 -11.50 14.35 -10.72
C ARG A 77 -12.57 13.77 -9.80
N VAL A 78 -13.30 12.79 -10.33
CA VAL A 78 -14.38 12.11 -9.60
C VAL A 78 -14.27 10.62 -9.71
N SER A 79 -14.70 9.92 -8.65
CA SER A 79 -14.99 8.50 -8.69
C SER A 79 -16.48 8.28 -8.94
N ILE A 80 -16.81 7.70 -10.08
CA ILE A 80 -18.17 7.27 -10.45
C ILE A 80 -18.33 5.84 -9.96
N ILE A 81 -18.99 5.67 -8.82
CA ILE A 81 -19.18 4.38 -8.15
C ILE A 81 -20.35 3.67 -8.78
N LEU A 82 -20.22 2.39 -9.12
CA LEU A 82 -21.26 1.58 -9.74
C LEU A 82 -21.96 0.67 -8.73
N GLU A 83 -23.18 0.22 -9.10
CA GLU A 83 -24.07 -0.57 -8.20
C GLU A 83 -23.58 -2.00 -7.96
N ASP A 84 -22.86 -2.60 -8.91
CA ASP A 84 -22.37 -3.99 -8.76
C ASP A 84 -21.18 -4.02 -7.79
N THR A 85 -21.04 -5.11 -7.05
CA THR A 85 -19.90 -5.31 -6.14
C THR A 85 -18.57 -5.46 -6.88
N SER A 86 -17.45 -5.18 -6.21
CA SER A 86 -16.10 -5.40 -6.72
C SER A 86 -15.81 -6.89 -6.95
N THR A 87 -14.76 -7.21 -7.69
CA THR A 87 -14.39 -8.62 -7.90
C THR A 87 -13.89 -9.25 -6.60
N LEU A 88 -13.16 -8.51 -5.78
CA LEU A 88 -12.63 -8.99 -4.50
C LEU A 88 -13.77 -9.37 -3.54
N GLU A 89 -14.80 -8.53 -3.43
CA GLU A 89 -15.97 -8.82 -2.61
C GLU A 89 -16.77 -10.03 -3.15
N ALA A 90 -16.98 -10.09 -4.48
CA ALA A 90 -17.74 -11.15 -5.12
C ALA A 90 -17.04 -12.53 -5.07
N TYR A 91 -15.71 -12.55 -4.98
CA TYR A 91 -14.84 -13.73 -4.98
C TYR A 91 -13.89 -13.74 -3.78
N SER A 92 -14.42 -13.45 -2.59
CA SER A 92 -13.63 -13.32 -1.36
C SER A 92 -12.82 -14.57 -0.99
N ASP A 93 -13.28 -15.79 -1.33
CA ASP A 93 -12.51 -17.02 -1.10
C ASP A 93 -11.24 -17.03 -1.97
N ALA A 94 -11.33 -16.67 -3.26
CA ALA A 94 -10.20 -16.57 -4.16
C ALA A 94 -9.27 -15.39 -3.76
N ALA A 95 -9.83 -14.31 -3.23
CA ALA A 95 -9.08 -13.18 -2.69
C ALA A 95 -8.20 -13.62 -1.49
N ALA A 96 -8.78 -14.33 -0.54
CA ALA A 96 -8.08 -14.85 0.64
C ALA A 96 -7.02 -15.90 0.30
N GLU A 97 -7.21 -16.64 -0.80
CA GLU A 97 -6.24 -17.61 -1.31
C GLU A 97 -5.15 -16.98 -2.21
N GLY A 98 -5.29 -15.70 -2.59
CA GLY A 98 -4.38 -15.01 -3.49
C GLY A 98 -4.47 -15.49 -4.95
N THR A 99 -5.63 -16.00 -5.36
CA THR A 99 -5.83 -16.65 -6.68
C THR A 99 -6.78 -15.89 -7.60
N LEU A 100 -7.09 -14.63 -7.30
CA LEU A 100 -8.03 -13.81 -8.09
C LEU A 100 -7.64 -13.68 -9.56
N ALA A 101 -6.33 -13.61 -9.85
CA ALA A 101 -5.82 -13.48 -11.21
C ALA A 101 -5.86 -14.81 -11.99
N GLU A 102 -5.85 -15.95 -11.30
CA GLU A 102 -5.88 -17.31 -11.86
C GLU A 102 -7.29 -17.92 -11.85
N ASP A 103 -8.22 -17.42 -11.03
CA ASP A 103 -9.60 -17.90 -10.98
C ASP A 103 -10.38 -17.42 -12.20
N ALA A 104 -10.72 -18.36 -13.10
CA ALA A 104 -11.39 -18.05 -14.36
C ALA A 104 -12.77 -17.39 -14.18
N ALA A 105 -13.47 -17.64 -13.06
CA ALA A 105 -14.77 -17.04 -12.78
C ALA A 105 -14.58 -15.58 -12.30
N ALA A 106 -13.59 -15.32 -11.44
CA ALA A 106 -13.23 -13.98 -11.00
C ALA A 106 -12.77 -13.11 -12.19
N VAL A 107 -11.88 -13.62 -13.04
CA VAL A 107 -11.42 -12.94 -14.27
C VAL A 107 -12.58 -12.64 -15.22
N SER A 108 -13.50 -13.61 -15.41
CA SER A 108 -14.70 -13.42 -16.25
C SER A 108 -15.66 -12.37 -15.68
N TYR A 109 -15.80 -12.33 -14.34
CA TYR A 109 -16.62 -11.34 -13.65
C TYR A 109 -16.01 -9.95 -13.78
N ARG A 110 -14.69 -9.81 -13.55
CA ARG A 110 -13.95 -8.57 -13.76
C ARG A 110 -14.15 -8.01 -15.17
N ALA A 111 -14.04 -8.87 -16.20
CA ALA A 111 -14.33 -8.50 -17.59
C ALA A 111 -15.81 -8.11 -17.81
N ALA A 112 -16.75 -8.66 -17.04
CA ALA A 112 -18.16 -8.27 -17.12
C ALA A 112 -18.40 -6.89 -16.49
N LEU A 113 -17.74 -6.57 -15.36
CA LEU A 113 -17.75 -5.23 -14.77
C LEU A 113 -17.20 -4.19 -15.74
N GLN A 114 -16.05 -4.48 -16.38
CA GLN A 114 -15.47 -3.58 -17.39
C GLN A 114 -16.45 -3.25 -18.53
N ARG A 115 -17.15 -4.25 -19.08
CA ARG A 115 -18.16 -4.01 -20.12
C ARG A 115 -19.34 -3.16 -19.63
N LYS A 116 -19.74 -3.26 -18.35
CA LYS A 116 -20.77 -2.41 -17.76
C LYS A 116 -20.24 -0.98 -17.61
N GLN A 117 -19.03 -0.80 -17.13
CA GLN A 117 -18.36 0.50 -17.06
C GLN A 117 -18.31 1.17 -18.43
N ASP A 118 -17.89 0.46 -19.48
CA ASP A 118 -17.89 0.97 -20.85
C ASP A 118 -19.29 1.43 -21.33
N SER A 119 -20.34 0.74 -20.88
CA SER A 119 -21.73 1.12 -21.20
C SER A 119 -22.12 2.39 -20.48
N VAL A 120 -21.72 2.57 -19.21
CA VAL A 120 -21.96 3.78 -18.42
C VAL A 120 -21.20 4.96 -19.05
N VAL A 121 -19.92 4.79 -19.38
CA VAL A 121 -19.09 5.80 -20.06
C VAL A 121 -19.78 6.30 -21.34
N ARG A 122 -20.17 5.39 -22.24
CA ARG A 122 -20.88 5.76 -23.49
C ARG A 122 -22.18 6.50 -23.23
N LYS A 123 -22.89 6.15 -22.16
CA LYS A 123 -24.14 6.80 -21.79
C LYS A 123 -23.91 8.22 -21.27
N ILE A 124 -22.91 8.43 -20.43
CA ILE A 124 -22.49 9.76 -19.95
C ILE A 124 -22.10 10.64 -21.15
N SER A 125 -21.20 10.17 -22.02
CA SER A 125 -20.76 10.88 -23.22
C SER A 125 -21.91 11.28 -24.12
N SER A 126 -22.87 10.38 -24.36
CA SER A 126 -23.98 10.64 -25.28
C SER A 126 -25.10 11.51 -24.72
N THR A 127 -25.36 11.46 -23.40
CA THR A 127 -26.54 12.11 -22.78
C THR A 127 -26.20 13.36 -21.98
N ILE A 128 -24.98 13.46 -21.46
CA ILE A 128 -24.56 14.55 -20.57
C ILE A 128 -23.52 15.45 -21.24
N LEU A 129 -22.53 14.86 -21.94
CA LEU A 129 -21.40 15.58 -22.51
C LEU A 129 -21.62 16.01 -23.96
N GLY A 130 -22.84 15.91 -24.49
CA GLY A 130 -23.14 16.37 -25.84
C GLY A 130 -22.45 15.59 -26.96
N ARG A 131 -22.03 14.34 -26.69
CA ARG A 131 -21.24 13.40 -27.49
C ARG A 131 -19.73 13.65 -27.49
N GLU A 132 -19.22 14.47 -26.58
CA GLU A 132 -17.80 14.46 -26.25
C GLU A 132 -17.48 13.21 -25.43
N ASP A 133 -16.29 12.67 -25.60
CA ASP A 133 -15.86 11.51 -24.85
C ASP A 133 -15.61 11.89 -23.38
N LEU A 134 -16.01 11.00 -22.46
CA LEU A 134 -15.66 11.16 -21.05
C LEU A 134 -14.17 10.94 -20.91
N ASP A 135 -13.49 11.86 -20.24
CA ASP A 135 -12.06 11.76 -19.92
C ASP A 135 -11.86 10.77 -18.76
N VAL A 136 -11.85 9.48 -19.12
CA VAL A 136 -11.67 8.38 -18.17
C VAL A 136 -10.20 8.25 -17.81
N VAL A 137 -9.91 8.27 -16.51
CA VAL A 137 -8.57 8.06 -15.97
C VAL A 137 -8.35 6.59 -15.66
N TRP A 138 -9.26 5.99 -14.86
CA TRP A 138 -9.18 4.58 -14.47
C TRP A 138 -10.53 3.88 -14.54
N ASN A 139 -10.47 2.58 -14.83
CA ASN A 139 -11.59 1.65 -14.71
C ASN A 139 -11.22 0.60 -13.67
N LEU A 140 -11.58 0.81 -12.41
CA LEU A 140 -11.25 -0.11 -11.31
C LEU A 140 -12.35 -1.16 -11.17
N THR A 141 -11.97 -2.42 -11.06
CA THR A 141 -12.90 -3.55 -11.06
C THR A 141 -12.53 -4.66 -10.08
N LEU A 142 -11.33 -4.60 -9.48
CA LEU A 142 -10.84 -5.63 -8.57
C LEU A 142 -11.19 -5.31 -7.12
N VAL A 143 -10.61 -4.26 -6.53
CA VAL A 143 -10.89 -3.85 -5.13
C VAL A 143 -12.05 -2.88 -5.03
N ALA A 144 -12.41 -2.23 -6.12
CA ALA A 144 -13.54 -1.35 -6.25
C ALA A 144 -14.29 -1.62 -7.57
N ASN A 145 -15.54 -1.18 -7.69
CA ASN A 145 -16.21 -1.08 -8.99
C ASN A 145 -16.54 0.39 -9.26
N LEU A 146 -15.55 1.12 -9.77
CA LEU A 146 -15.68 2.55 -10.05
C LEU A 146 -14.94 2.97 -11.33
N ILE A 147 -15.37 4.10 -11.89
CA ILE A 147 -14.73 4.78 -12.99
C ILE A 147 -14.18 6.11 -12.47
N SER A 148 -12.88 6.30 -12.51
CA SER A 148 -12.28 7.61 -12.26
C SER A 148 -12.25 8.41 -13.56
N ALA A 149 -12.74 9.66 -13.50
CA ALA A 149 -12.81 10.51 -14.67
C ALA A 149 -12.67 12.00 -14.31
N ASN A 150 -12.19 12.81 -15.26
CA ASN A 150 -12.23 14.25 -15.16
C ASN A 150 -13.55 14.77 -15.77
N VAL A 151 -14.31 15.56 -15.00
CA VAL A 151 -15.60 16.11 -15.43
C VAL A 151 -15.74 17.56 -14.97
N GLU A 152 -16.59 18.34 -15.65
CA GLU A 152 -17.03 19.62 -15.11
C GLU A 152 -17.84 19.39 -13.82
N TYR A 153 -17.53 20.13 -12.75
CA TYR A 153 -18.18 20.00 -11.44
C TYR A 153 -19.72 20.05 -11.55
N GLY A 154 -20.27 20.95 -12.39
CA GLY A 154 -21.72 21.06 -12.61
C GLY A 154 -22.38 19.86 -13.29
N LYS A 155 -21.62 18.84 -13.72
CA LYS A 155 -22.16 17.62 -14.33
C LYS A 155 -22.36 16.49 -13.32
N ILE A 156 -21.77 16.58 -12.15
CA ILE A 156 -21.78 15.52 -11.13
C ILE A 156 -23.20 15.02 -10.84
N GLU A 157 -24.12 15.94 -10.52
CA GLU A 157 -25.51 15.58 -10.20
C GLU A 157 -26.28 14.94 -11.37
N GLN A 158 -25.89 15.25 -12.61
CA GLN A 158 -26.48 14.61 -13.79
C GLN A 158 -25.93 13.20 -13.98
N ILE A 159 -24.63 12.98 -13.69
CA ILE A 159 -23.99 11.68 -13.77
C ILE A 159 -24.55 10.72 -12.71
N LYS A 160 -24.84 11.19 -11.50
CA LYS A 160 -25.52 10.41 -10.45
C LYS A 160 -26.86 9.84 -10.88
N GLN A 161 -27.54 10.44 -11.86
CA GLN A 161 -28.83 9.97 -12.37
C GLN A 161 -28.71 8.89 -13.46
N ILE A 162 -27.51 8.52 -13.88
CA ILE A 162 -27.30 7.51 -14.89
C ILE A 162 -27.57 6.12 -14.28
N PRO A 163 -28.48 5.30 -14.86
CA PRO A 163 -28.73 3.94 -14.34
C PRO A 163 -27.47 3.09 -14.32
N GLY A 164 -27.22 2.46 -13.17
CA GLY A 164 -26.03 1.69 -12.87
C GLY A 164 -24.97 2.47 -12.09
N VAL A 165 -25.14 3.80 -11.93
CA VAL A 165 -24.31 4.62 -11.05
C VAL A 165 -24.96 4.66 -9.67
N ALA A 166 -24.20 4.27 -8.65
CA ALA A 166 -24.61 4.29 -7.24
C ALA A 166 -24.36 5.68 -6.63
N ASP A 167 -23.19 6.26 -6.89
CA ASP A 167 -22.82 7.61 -6.45
C ASP A 167 -21.71 8.20 -7.31
N VAL A 168 -21.43 9.49 -7.16
CA VAL A 168 -20.30 10.20 -7.76
C VAL A 168 -19.69 11.09 -6.69
N VAL A 169 -18.45 10.86 -6.36
CA VAL A 169 -17.73 11.56 -5.30
C VAL A 169 -16.48 12.25 -5.86
N LEU A 170 -16.14 13.40 -5.30
CA LEU A 170 -14.87 14.06 -5.59
C LEU A 170 -13.72 13.21 -5.05
N GLU A 171 -12.68 13.03 -5.85
CA GLU A 171 -11.44 12.41 -5.37
C GLU A 171 -10.59 13.43 -4.61
N GLN A 172 -9.84 12.93 -3.66
CA GLN A 172 -8.85 13.68 -2.92
C GLN A 172 -7.48 13.48 -3.55
N GLN A 173 -6.69 14.55 -3.60
CA GLN A 173 -5.29 14.50 -3.94
C GLN A 173 -4.45 14.39 -2.66
N TYR A 174 -3.41 13.58 -2.71
CA TYR A 174 -2.49 13.31 -1.62
C TYR A 174 -1.11 13.86 -1.93
N GLU A 175 -0.38 14.17 -0.88
CA GLU A 175 1.04 14.45 -0.95
C GLU A 175 1.82 13.34 -0.25
N PRO A 176 3.07 13.05 -0.64
CA PRO A 176 3.89 12.12 0.10
C PRO A 176 4.15 12.70 1.50
N ALA A 177 4.40 11.82 2.45
CA ALA A 177 4.72 12.21 3.82
C ALA A 177 6.07 12.93 3.85
N ALA A 178 6.08 14.25 3.61
CA ALA A 178 7.30 15.05 3.53
C ALA A 178 8.16 14.89 4.77
N SER A 179 9.41 14.49 4.60
CA SER A 179 10.43 14.50 5.64
C SER A 179 11.26 15.80 5.52
N GLU A 180 11.02 16.78 6.35
CA GLU A 180 11.82 18.00 6.40
C GLU A 180 13.21 17.81 7.05
N ASN A 181 13.52 16.63 7.56
CA ASN A 181 14.76 16.37 8.28
C ASN A 181 15.62 15.32 7.58
N THR A 182 16.86 15.68 7.27
CA THR A 182 17.94 14.73 6.96
C THR A 182 18.26 13.88 8.19
N VAL A 183 17.38 12.96 8.54
CA VAL A 183 17.64 11.97 9.59
C VAL A 183 18.56 10.92 8.98
N GLN A 184 19.71 10.68 9.57
CA GLN A 184 20.55 9.55 9.19
C GLN A 184 19.80 8.26 9.53
N PRO A 185 19.54 7.37 8.57
CA PRO A 185 18.85 6.13 8.86
C PRO A 185 19.64 5.31 9.88
N ASN A 186 19.01 4.96 10.99
CA ASN A 186 19.62 4.12 12.02
C ASN A 186 18.86 2.81 12.14
N MET A 187 18.85 2.05 11.05
CA MET A 187 18.16 0.75 10.98
C MET A 187 18.71 -0.27 11.96
N GLU A 188 19.97 -0.14 12.41
CA GLU A 188 20.55 -1.06 13.38
C GLU A 188 19.79 -1.07 14.71
N ILE A 189 19.34 0.10 15.19
CA ILE A 189 18.54 0.18 16.42
C ILE A 189 17.09 -0.21 16.13
N SER A 190 16.49 0.32 15.09
CA SER A 190 15.08 0.09 14.76
C SER A 190 14.78 -1.39 14.50
N THR A 191 15.66 -2.12 13.83
CA THR A 191 15.52 -3.56 13.58
C THR A 191 15.62 -4.39 14.86
N GLY A 192 16.38 -3.92 15.84
CA GLY A 192 16.41 -4.52 17.19
C GLY A 192 15.08 -4.33 17.92
N MET A 193 14.51 -3.12 17.88
CA MET A 193 13.23 -2.78 18.53
C MET A 193 12.05 -3.55 17.92
N THR A 194 11.98 -3.65 16.61
CA THR A 194 10.90 -4.35 15.89
C THR A 194 11.03 -5.88 15.94
N GLY A 195 12.13 -6.42 16.46
CA GLY A 195 12.40 -7.86 16.48
C GLY A 195 12.85 -8.42 15.12
N THR A 196 13.10 -7.59 14.14
CA THR A 196 13.54 -7.98 12.79
C THR A 196 14.85 -8.77 12.83
N THR A 197 15.79 -8.39 13.70
CA THR A 197 17.04 -9.14 13.91
C THR A 197 16.82 -10.59 14.37
N THR A 198 15.74 -10.84 15.13
CA THR A 198 15.35 -12.20 15.50
C THR A 198 14.84 -12.99 14.30
N ALA A 199 14.03 -12.38 13.44
CA ALA A 199 13.56 -13.00 12.20
C ALA A 199 14.74 -13.41 11.31
N TRP A 200 15.71 -12.53 11.10
CA TRP A 200 16.91 -12.84 10.31
C TRP A 200 17.73 -14.00 10.89
N SER A 201 17.89 -14.02 12.23
CA SER A 201 18.65 -15.10 12.90
C SER A 201 18.01 -16.47 12.72
N THR A 202 16.70 -16.53 12.47
CA THR A 202 15.94 -17.74 12.18
C THR A 202 15.82 -18.06 10.69
N GLY A 203 16.38 -17.19 9.82
CA GLY A 203 16.45 -17.40 8.37
C GLY A 203 15.35 -16.69 7.58
N TYR A 204 14.48 -15.92 8.23
CA TYR A 204 13.43 -15.13 7.56
C TYR A 204 14.00 -13.79 7.11
N THR A 205 14.36 -13.68 5.84
CA THR A 205 14.98 -12.50 5.22
C THR A 205 14.13 -11.90 4.11
N GLY A 206 12.95 -12.46 3.86
CA GLY A 206 12.03 -12.02 2.81
C GLY A 206 12.23 -12.73 1.45
N ALA A 207 13.15 -13.72 1.36
CA ALA A 207 13.36 -14.45 0.11
C ALA A 207 12.08 -15.14 -0.38
N GLY A 208 11.69 -14.88 -1.63
CA GLY A 208 10.45 -15.36 -2.23
C GLY A 208 9.21 -14.51 -1.89
N MET A 209 9.37 -13.37 -1.17
CA MET A 209 8.29 -12.42 -0.89
C MET A 209 8.35 -11.25 -1.85
N ARG A 210 7.18 -10.67 -2.16
CA ARG A 210 6.99 -9.50 -3.04
C ARG A 210 6.44 -8.34 -2.23
N ILE A 211 7.14 -7.22 -2.23
CA ILE A 211 6.73 -6.00 -1.52
C ILE A 211 6.40 -4.93 -2.53
N ALA A 212 5.13 -4.51 -2.61
CA ALA A 212 4.71 -3.38 -3.41
C ALA A 212 4.93 -2.08 -2.63
N ILE A 213 5.65 -1.13 -3.22
CA ILE A 213 5.88 0.21 -2.69
C ILE A 213 5.10 1.20 -3.56
N ILE A 214 4.00 1.70 -3.03
CA ILE A 214 3.14 2.71 -3.68
C ILE A 214 3.55 4.07 -3.14
N ASP A 215 4.39 4.78 -3.90
CA ASP A 215 5.08 5.99 -3.42
C ASP A 215 5.57 6.86 -4.59
N THR A 216 6.57 7.74 -4.36
CA THR A 216 7.17 8.66 -5.35
C THR A 216 8.10 7.97 -6.37
N GLY A 217 8.29 6.66 -6.29
CA GLY A 217 9.19 5.92 -7.16
C GLY A 217 10.47 5.42 -6.46
N LEU A 218 11.45 5.00 -7.26
CA LEU A 218 12.69 4.40 -6.77
C LEU A 218 13.86 4.75 -7.67
N ASP A 219 14.99 5.18 -7.08
CA ASP A 219 16.29 5.12 -7.76
C ASP A 219 16.74 3.66 -7.90
N THR A 220 16.37 3.04 -9.01
CA THR A 220 16.70 1.64 -9.31
C THR A 220 18.20 1.42 -9.55
N SER A 221 18.97 2.49 -9.72
CA SER A 221 20.43 2.44 -9.90
C SER A 221 21.20 2.50 -8.59
N HIS A 222 20.52 2.81 -7.47
CA HIS A 222 21.15 2.89 -6.17
C HIS A 222 21.70 1.51 -5.72
N GLN A 223 22.91 1.51 -5.15
CA GLN A 223 23.62 0.27 -4.74
C GLN A 223 22.82 -0.63 -3.78
N SER A 224 21.86 -0.07 -3.03
CA SER A 224 20.99 -0.82 -2.13
C SER A 224 19.98 -1.70 -2.85
N PHE A 225 19.83 -1.54 -4.16
CA PHE A 225 18.96 -2.34 -5.03
C PHE A 225 19.74 -3.01 -6.16
N ASP A 226 21.08 -3.10 -6.03
CA ASP A 226 21.94 -3.80 -6.99
C ASP A 226 21.51 -5.25 -7.15
N ASN A 227 21.25 -5.65 -8.40
CA ASN A 227 20.75 -6.99 -8.70
C ASN A 227 21.77 -8.08 -8.39
N GLY A 228 23.06 -7.83 -8.63
CA GLY A 228 24.10 -8.81 -8.35
C GLY A 228 24.27 -9.04 -6.84
N ALA A 229 24.11 -7.99 -6.02
CA ALA A 229 24.10 -8.13 -4.57
C ALA A 229 22.91 -8.93 -4.05
N TYR A 230 21.74 -8.76 -4.69
CA TYR A 230 20.55 -9.57 -4.41
C TYR A 230 20.76 -11.04 -4.79
N GLU A 231 21.25 -11.31 -5.98
CA GLU A 231 21.56 -12.68 -6.42
C GLU A 231 22.57 -13.33 -5.48
N TYR A 232 23.63 -12.61 -5.09
CA TYR A 232 24.60 -13.08 -4.11
C TYR A 232 23.94 -13.43 -2.76
N ALA A 233 22.95 -12.64 -2.32
CA ALA A 233 22.19 -12.97 -1.10
C ALA A 233 21.44 -14.30 -1.23
N LEU A 234 20.79 -14.55 -2.38
CA LEU A 234 20.13 -15.83 -2.64
C LEU A 234 21.13 -17.00 -2.72
N GLU A 235 22.32 -16.80 -3.29
CA GLU A 235 23.42 -17.80 -3.24
C GLU A 235 23.82 -18.15 -1.80
N GLN A 236 23.95 -17.15 -0.93
CA GLN A 236 24.27 -17.37 0.48
C GLN A 236 23.14 -18.13 1.21
N ASN A 237 21.89 -17.88 0.85
CA ASN A 237 20.75 -18.61 1.39
C ASN A 237 20.73 -20.07 0.90
N ALA A 238 20.97 -20.32 -0.38
CA ALA A 238 21.10 -21.67 -0.94
C ALA A 238 22.20 -22.46 -0.26
N ALA A 239 23.38 -21.85 -0.06
CA ALA A 239 24.50 -22.48 0.66
C ALA A 239 24.13 -22.83 2.11
N ARG A 240 23.38 -21.96 2.80
CA ARG A 240 22.87 -22.21 4.16
C ARG A 240 21.84 -23.35 4.18
N ALA A 241 20.97 -23.42 3.18
CA ALA A 241 20.00 -24.49 2.98
C ALA A 241 20.64 -25.81 2.52
N LYS A 242 21.91 -25.77 2.08
CA LYS A 242 22.64 -26.88 1.46
C LYS A 242 22.02 -27.38 0.16
N GLU A 243 21.51 -26.43 -0.61
CA GLU A 243 20.90 -26.64 -1.92
C GLU A 243 21.75 -26.00 -3.02
N SER A 244 21.53 -26.39 -4.29
CA SER A 244 22.07 -25.61 -5.40
C SER A 244 21.30 -24.30 -5.53
N VAL A 245 21.92 -23.27 -6.09
CA VAL A 245 21.26 -21.95 -6.29
C VAL A 245 20.01 -22.11 -7.14
N GLU A 246 20.06 -22.92 -8.20
CA GLU A 246 18.94 -23.19 -9.08
C GLU A 246 17.77 -23.87 -8.33
N ALA A 247 18.08 -24.86 -7.49
CA ALA A 247 17.05 -25.56 -6.72
C ALA A 247 16.42 -24.64 -5.66
N TYR A 248 17.24 -23.80 -5.02
CA TYR A 248 16.78 -22.83 -4.06
C TYR A 248 15.86 -21.78 -4.71
N LYS A 249 16.32 -21.13 -5.80
CA LYS A 249 15.51 -20.15 -6.55
C LYS A 249 14.21 -20.75 -7.08
N ALA A 250 14.25 -21.99 -7.59
CA ALA A 250 13.05 -22.70 -8.04
C ALA A 250 12.06 -23.05 -6.90
N SER A 251 12.49 -22.99 -5.64
CA SER A 251 11.60 -23.15 -4.48
C SER A 251 10.96 -21.86 -4.00
N LEU A 252 11.45 -20.72 -4.48
CA LEU A 252 10.92 -19.38 -4.19
C LEU A 252 9.83 -19.01 -5.19
N ASP A 253 8.91 -18.19 -4.76
CA ASP A 253 7.89 -17.58 -5.62
C ASP A 253 8.41 -16.22 -6.12
N LEU A 254 9.30 -16.25 -7.12
CA LEU A 254 9.91 -15.04 -7.68
C LEU A 254 9.11 -14.60 -8.90
N LEU A 255 8.64 -13.34 -8.87
CA LEU A 255 8.03 -12.71 -10.04
C LEU A 255 9.08 -12.51 -11.13
N ASP A 256 8.72 -12.89 -12.34
CA ASP A 256 9.53 -12.69 -13.54
C ASP A 256 8.71 -12.09 -14.70
N ALA A 257 9.37 -11.81 -15.83
CA ALA A 257 8.71 -11.23 -16.99
C ALA A 257 7.67 -12.16 -17.64
N ASP A 258 7.82 -13.47 -17.52
CA ASP A 258 6.89 -14.43 -18.09
C ASP A 258 5.59 -14.44 -17.27
N GLU A 259 5.67 -14.43 -15.95
CA GLU A 259 4.51 -14.32 -15.07
C GLU A 259 3.78 -12.96 -15.26
N ILE A 260 4.53 -11.84 -15.37
CA ILE A 260 3.94 -10.54 -15.69
C ILE A 260 3.19 -10.61 -17.03
N ASN A 261 3.77 -11.29 -18.04
CA ASN A 261 3.14 -11.41 -19.36
C ASN A 261 1.83 -12.20 -19.31
N GLU A 262 1.73 -13.23 -18.47
CA GLU A 262 0.48 -13.99 -18.27
C GLU A 262 -0.63 -13.11 -17.67
N LYS A 263 -0.26 -12.17 -16.80
CA LYS A 263 -1.16 -11.26 -16.07
C LYS A 263 -1.37 -9.90 -16.76
N LEU A 264 -0.64 -9.63 -17.85
CA LEU A 264 -0.55 -8.31 -18.50
C LEU A 264 -1.92 -7.69 -18.82
N SER A 265 -2.87 -8.50 -19.28
CA SER A 265 -4.21 -8.05 -19.65
C SER A 265 -5.10 -7.68 -18.45
N LEU A 266 -4.66 -7.96 -17.24
CA LEU A 266 -5.35 -7.66 -15.99
C LEU A 266 -4.78 -6.41 -15.30
N LEU A 267 -3.64 -5.89 -15.78
CA LEU A 267 -2.97 -4.74 -15.20
C LEU A 267 -3.48 -3.41 -15.75
N HIS A 268 -3.40 -2.38 -14.93
CA HIS A 268 -3.75 -0.99 -15.26
C HIS A 268 -2.59 -0.26 -15.94
N ILE A 269 -2.14 -0.78 -17.05
CA ILE A 269 -1.03 -0.24 -17.82
C ILE A 269 -1.48 0.34 -19.14
N LYS A 270 -0.69 1.27 -19.68
CA LYS A 270 -0.94 1.87 -20.99
C LYS A 270 -0.82 0.84 -22.11
N GLU A 271 -1.70 0.95 -23.10
CA GLU A 271 -1.65 0.11 -24.30
C GLU A 271 -0.27 0.20 -24.98
N GLY A 272 0.28 -0.95 -25.34
CA GLY A 272 1.58 -1.07 -26.02
C GLY A 272 2.77 -1.29 -25.10
N VAL A 273 2.60 -1.21 -23.77
CA VAL A 273 3.62 -1.59 -22.79
C VAL A 273 3.69 -3.12 -22.71
N SER A 274 4.90 -3.67 -22.75
CA SER A 274 5.12 -5.12 -22.63
C SER A 274 5.58 -5.51 -21.23
N ALA A 275 5.48 -6.80 -20.90
CA ALA A 275 6.02 -7.33 -19.64
C ALA A 275 7.52 -7.09 -19.48
N ALA A 276 8.28 -7.12 -20.58
CA ALA A 276 9.71 -6.85 -20.56
C ALA A 276 10.04 -5.38 -20.27
N ASP A 277 9.12 -4.44 -20.54
CA ASP A 277 9.29 -3.03 -20.17
C ASP A 277 9.02 -2.80 -18.67
N LEU A 278 8.13 -3.60 -18.09
CA LEU A 278 7.74 -3.51 -16.66
C LEU A 278 8.74 -4.20 -15.75
N TYR A 279 9.31 -5.35 -16.18
CA TYR A 279 10.31 -6.08 -15.42
C TYR A 279 11.67 -5.40 -15.51
N ARG A 280 12.24 -5.01 -14.37
CA ARG A 280 13.53 -4.29 -14.33
C ARG A 280 14.69 -5.23 -14.04
N THR A 281 14.64 -5.92 -12.91
CA THR A 281 15.66 -6.86 -12.44
C THR A 281 15.01 -7.92 -11.57
N GLU A 282 15.76 -8.93 -11.14
CA GLU A 282 15.23 -9.91 -10.19
C GLU A 282 14.93 -9.27 -8.81
N LYS A 283 15.69 -8.24 -8.40
CA LYS A 283 15.44 -7.48 -7.17
C LYS A 283 14.27 -6.52 -7.31
N VAL A 284 14.22 -5.74 -8.37
CA VAL A 284 13.13 -4.81 -8.70
C VAL A 284 12.31 -5.45 -9.81
N ALA A 285 11.36 -6.30 -9.42
CA ALA A 285 10.68 -7.20 -10.35
C ALA A 285 9.55 -6.53 -11.15
N TYR A 286 9.15 -5.32 -10.77
CA TYR A 286 8.12 -4.56 -11.49
C TYR A 286 8.35 -3.06 -11.29
N GLY A 287 8.02 -2.26 -12.31
CA GLY A 287 8.04 -0.81 -12.20
C GLY A 287 7.13 -0.12 -13.21
N TYR A 288 6.18 0.71 -12.70
CA TYR A 288 5.26 1.51 -13.51
C TYR A 288 4.86 2.79 -12.79
N CYS A 289 4.71 3.89 -13.55
CA CYS A 289 4.16 5.16 -13.09
C CYS A 289 2.66 5.24 -13.40
N TYR A 290 1.83 5.24 -12.37
CA TYR A 290 0.36 5.24 -12.53
C TYR A 290 -0.19 6.62 -12.84
N ILE A 291 0.38 7.68 -12.28
CA ILE A 291 -0.13 9.04 -12.50
C ILE A 291 0.20 9.54 -13.90
N ASP A 292 1.44 9.38 -14.36
CA ASP A 292 1.89 9.82 -15.69
C ASP A 292 1.67 8.74 -16.77
N LYS A 293 1.30 7.52 -16.35
CA LYS A 293 1.01 6.36 -17.20
C LYS A 293 2.17 6.02 -18.14
N ASP A 294 3.36 5.91 -17.58
CA ASP A 294 4.58 5.61 -18.31
C ASP A 294 5.52 4.66 -17.53
N LEU A 295 6.74 4.52 -18.02
CA LEU A 295 7.75 3.62 -17.49
C LEU A 295 8.79 4.33 -16.60
N ASP A 296 8.69 5.62 -16.42
CA ASP A 296 9.59 6.35 -15.53
C ASP A 296 9.18 6.14 -14.07
N VAL A 297 9.94 5.33 -13.38
CA VAL A 297 9.77 5.05 -11.95
C VAL A 297 10.82 5.75 -11.10
N THR A 298 11.65 6.61 -11.69
CA THR A 298 12.62 7.43 -10.99
C THR A 298 11.96 8.71 -10.46
N HIS A 299 12.69 9.47 -9.65
CA HIS A 299 12.22 10.72 -9.05
C HIS A 299 13.16 11.89 -9.33
N GLU A 300 14.08 11.75 -10.33
CA GLU A 300 15.15 12.73 -10.55
C GLU A 300 14.66 14.14 -10.90
N THR A 301 13.49 14.22 -11.52
CA THR A 301 12.88 15.49 -11.97
C THR A 301 11.60 15.85 -11.20
N ASP A 302 11.14 14.98 -10.30
CA ASP A 302 9.86 15.13 -9.61
C ASP A 302 9.91 16.14 -8.48
N ALA A 303 8.84 16.88 -8.29
CA ALA A 303 8.69 17.84 -7.19
C ALA A 303 8.72 17.16 -5.81
N GLU A 304 8.26 15.89 -5.75
CA GLU A 304 8.05 15.14 -4.52
C GLU A 304 9.29 14.35 -4.03
N GLY A 305 10.38 14.38 -4.80
CA GLY A 305 11.71 13.91 -4.41
C GLY A 305 11.81 12.40 -4.16
N GLU A 306 12.81 12.04 -3.35
CA GLU A 306 13.31 10.66 -3.17
C GLU A 306 12.61 9.85 -2.05
N HIS A 307 11.42 10.26 -1.62
CA HIS A 307 10.71 9.65 -0.50
C HIS A 307 10.49 8.13 -0.71
N GLY A 308 10.04 7.70 -1.88
CA GLY A 308 9.83 6.29 -2.21
C GLY A 308 11.10 5.45 -2.18
N SER A 309 12.25 6.03 -2.60
CA SER A 309 13.56 5.37 -2.48
C SER A 309 13.93 5.13 -1.02
N HIS A 310 13.64 6.09 -0.14
CA HIS A 310 13.88 5.94 1.30
C HIS A 310 12.96 4.87 1.91
N VAL A 311 11.67 4.89 1.59
CA VAL A 311 10.68 3.91 2.04
C VAL A 311 11.05 2.49 1.58
N ALA A 312 11.36 2.32 0.29
CA ALA A 312 11.80 1.04 -0.26
C ALA A 312 13.10 0.56 0.40
N GLY A 313 14.00 1.48 0.74
CA GLY A 313 15.24 1.19 1.46
C GLY A 313 14.98 0.60 2.85
N ILE A 314 14.07 1.19 3.62
CA ILE A 314 13.66 0.67 4.94
C ILE A 314 13.01 -0.71 4.82
N ALA A 315 12.18 -0.91 3.81
CA ALA A 315 11.48 -2.17 3.59
C ALA A 315 12.42 -3.29 3.10
N ALA A 316 13.25 -3.02 2.07
CA ALA A 316 13.87 -4.08 1.30
C ALA A 316 15.28 -3.79 0.77
N ALA A 317 16.01 -2.76 1.25
CA ALA A 317 17.40 -2.56 0.82
C ALA A 317 18.24 -3.82 1.03
N ASN A 318 19.08 -4.15 0.06
CA ASN A 318 19.93 -5.33 0.04
C ASN A 318 20.80 -5.45 1.30
N ARG A 319 20.98 -6.65 1.81
CA ARG A 319 21.90 -6.94 2.93
C ARG A 319 23.37 -7.01 2.53
N TYR A 320 23.65 -7.01 1.24
CA TYR A 320 24.99 -6.92 0.67
C TYR A 320 25.10 -5.76 -0.28
N LEU A 321 26.30 -5.19 -0.41
CA LEU A 321 26.61 -4.11 -1.33
C LEU A 321 27.84 -4.48 -2.15
N PRO A 322 27.96 -4.00 -3.42
CA PRO A 322 29.19 -4.16 -4.20
C PRO A 322 30.40 -3.56 -3.46
N ASP A 323 31.53 -4.29 -3.41
CA ASP A 323 32.77 -3.88 -2.75
C ASP A 323 33.69 -3.04 -3.67
N GLY A 324 33.25 -2.77 -4.90
CA GLY A 324 34.03 -2.08 -5.92
C GLY A 324 35.17 -2.91 -6.54
N ASN A 325 35.37 -4.16 -6.12
CA ASN A 325 36.42 -5.06 -6.62
C ASN A 325 35.83 -6.31 -7.27
N GLY A 326 34.50 -6.34 -7.48
CA GLY A 326 33.80 -7.46 -8.06
C GLY A 326 33.30 -8.49 -7.04
N GLY A 327 33.32 -8.17 -5.75
CA GLY A 327 32.73 -8.92 -4.65
C GLY A 327 31.65 -8.11 -3.94
N TYR A 328 31.18 -8.67 -2.81
CA TYR A 328 30.11 -8.08 -2.00
C TYR A 328 30.49 -8.06 -0.52
N VAL A 329 30.09 -6.98 0.16
CA VAL A 329 30.30 -6.78 1.60
C VAL A 329 28.94 -6.66 2.31
N SER A 330 28.91 -6.98 3.59
CA SER A 330 27.71 -6.78 4.41
C SER A 330 27.33 -5.29 4.47
N ALA A 331 26.08 -4.97 4.19
CA ALA A 331 25.57 -3.61 4.28
C ALA A 331 25.57 -3.11 5.73
N LEU A 332 25.25 -3.98 6.72
CA LEU A 332 25.31 -3.61 8.14
C LEU A 332 26.73 -3.24 8.57
N ASP A 333 27.75 -3.99 8.12
CA ASP A 333 29.15 -3.72 8.49
C ASP A 333 29.70 -2.47 7.76
N SER A 334 29.16 -2.13 6.59
CA SER A 334 29.67 -1.09 5.70
C SER A 334 28.94 0.24 5.89
N VAL A 335 27.60 0.24 5.90
CA VAL A 335 26.75 1.44 5.93
C VAL A 335 25.71 1.44 7.08
N HIS A 336 25.79 0.46 7.97
CA HIS A 336 24.91 0.29 9.15
C HIS A 336 23.41 0.22 8.81
N MET A 337 23.07 -0.19 7.60
CA MET A 337 21.70 -0.21 7.10
C MET A 337 21.49 -1.36 6.11
N HIS A 338 20.36 -2.04 6.22
CA HIS A 338 19.67 -2.76 5.14
C HIS A 338 18.16 -2.83 5.44
N GLY A 339 17.35 -3.27 4.50
CA GLY A 339 15.91 -3.36 4.67
C GLY A 339 15.48 -4.39 5.71
N ALA A 340 14.23 -4.27 6.18
CA ALA A 340 13.62 -5.24 7.09
C ALA A 340 13.51 -6.64 6.44
N ALA A 341 13.21 -6.70 5.14
CA ALA A 341 13.14 -7.90 4.32
C ALA A 341 14.10 -7.79 3.12
N PRO A 342 15.44 -7.87 3.36
CA PRO A 342 16.44 -7.51 2.35
C PRO A 342 16.50 -8.46 1.15
N ASP A 343 15.97 -9.68 1.28
CA ASP A 343 15.93 -10.67 0.21
C ASP A 343 14.54 -10.75 -0.47
N ALA A 344 13.63 -9.81 -0.20
CA ALA A 344 12.36 -9.68 -0.90
C ALA A 344 12.54 -8.98 -2.26
N GLN A 345 11.66 -9.27 -3.20
CA GLN A 345 11.50 -8.50 -4.43
C GLN A 345 10.71 -7.22 -4.17
N VAL A 346 11.01 -6.17 -4.92
CA VAL A 346 10.32 -4.88 -4.84
C VAL A 346 9.52 -4.66 -6.11
N LEU A 347 8.24 -4.30 -5.96
CA LEU A 347 7.36 -3.83 -7.01
C LEU A 347 7.22 -2.31 -6.83
N VAL A 348 7.77 -1.55 -7.76
CA VAL A 348 7.77 -0.08 -7.71
C VAL A 348 6.52 0.42 -8.41
N MET A 349 5.61 1.00 -7.63
CA MET A 349 4.33 1.51 -8.08
C MET A 349 4.26 3.01 -7.82
N LYS A 350 4.77 3.79 -8.77
CA LYS A 350 4.86 5.24 -8.64
C LYS A 350 3.49 5.87 -8.87
N VAL A 351 3.02 6.64 -7.86
CA VAL A 351 1.73 7.35 -7.89
C VAL A 351 1.87 8.87 -7.72
N PHE A 352 3.07 9.36 -7.43
CA PHE A 352 3.41 10.77 -7.42
C PHE A 352 4.26 11.06 -8.64
N GLY A 353 3.86 12.04 -9.44
CA GLY A 353 4.47 12.32 -10.74
C GLY A 353 5.18 13.67 -10.80
N ASP A 354 5.52 14.08 -12.01
CA ASP A 354 6.25 15.32 -12.29
C ASP A 354 5.52 16.56 -11.76
N GLU A 355 4.20 16.58 -11.79
CA GLU A 355 3.36 17.74 -11.47
C GLU A 355 2.58 17.62 -10.17
N GLY A 356 2.79 16.57 -9.35
CA GLY A 356 2.16 16.53 -8.04
C GLY A 356 1.63 15.18 -7.58
N GLY A 357 0.71 15.26 -6.60
CA GLY A 357 0.31 14.18 -5.75
C GLY A 357 -0.68 13.18 -6.38
N ALA A 358 -0.72 12.01 -5.79
CA ALA A 358 -1.63 10.93 -6.14
C ALA A 358 -3.09 11.30 -5.86
N TYR A 359 -3.99 10.88 -6.72
CA TYR A 359 -5.42 10.86 -6.41
C TYR A 359 -5.84 9.51 -5.80
N ASP A 360 -7.02 9.48 -5.19
CA ASP A 360 -7.59 8.25 -4.64
C ASP A 360 -7.56 7.08 -5.62
N SER A 361 -7.88 7.32 -6.87
CA SER A 361 -7.92 6.28 -7.91
C SER A 361 -6.54 5.82 -8.38
N ASP A 362 -5.51 6.67 -8.29
CA ASP A 362 -4.15 6.33 -8.74
C ASP A 362 -3.53 5.27 -7.81
N TYR A 363 -3.57 5.48 -6.49
CA TYR A 363 -3.07 4.46 -5.56
C TYR A 363 -3.97 3.22 -5.53
N THR A 364 -5.28 3.37 -5.79
CA THR A 364 -6.18 2.21 -5.86
C THR A 364 -5.88 1.33 -7.08
N ALA A 365 -5.57 1.94 -8.25
CA ALA A 365 -5.11 1.19 -9.43
C ALA A 365 -3.81 0.44 -9.15
N ALA A 366 -2.88 1.07 -8.44
CA ALA A 366 -1.63 0.42 -8.00
C ALA A 366 -1.90 -0.74 -7.03
N ILE A 367 -2.84 -0.62 -6.09
CA ILE A 367 -3.25 -1.72 -5.20
C ILE A 367 -3.83 -2.90 -6.02
N GLU A 368 -4.71 -2.63 -7.00
CA GLU A 368 -5.26 -3.69 -7.86
C GLU A 368 -4.16 -4.46 -8.59
N ASP A 369 -3.19 -3.75 -9.15
CA ASP A 369 -2.07 -4.36 -9.86
C ASP A 369 -1.13 -5.12 -8.90
N ALA A 370 -0.89 -4.60 -7.69
CA ALA A 370 -0.11 -5.28 -6.67
C ALA A 370 -0.73 -6.64 -6.29
N ILE A 371 -2.05 -6.69 -6.11
CA ILE A 371 -2.79 -7.93 -5.84
C ILE A 371 -2.70 -8.90 -7.03
N VAL A 372 -2.89 -8.41 -8.25
CA VAL A 372 -2.76 -9.22 -9.48
C VAL A 372 -1.37 -9.81 -9.60
N LEU A 373 -0.33 -9.05 -9.27
CA LEU A 373 1.07 -9.48 -9.29
C LEU A 373 1.47 -10.32 -8.07
N GLY A 374 0.54 -10.63 -7.17
CA GLY A 374 0.78 -11.49 -6.03
C GLY A 374 1.67 -10.86 -4.95
N ALA A 375 1.58 -9.55 -4.72
CA ALA A 375 2.30 -8.90 -3.64
C ALA A 375 1.86 -9.47 -2.27
N ASP A 376 2.82 -9.88 -1.44
CA ASP A 376 2.55 -10.32 -0.07
C ASP A 376 2.22 -9.15 0.85
N THR A 377 2.91 -8.02 0.62
CA THR A 377 2.67 -6.77 1.35
C THR A 377 2.60 -5.58 0.40
N ILE A 378 1.72 -4.65 0.72
CA ILE A 378 1.52 -3.39 -0.02
C ILE A 378 1.75 -2.25 0.98
N ASN A 379 2.67 -1.35 0.68
CA ASN A 379 2.97 -0.20 1.51
C ASN A 379 2.44 1.10 0.89
N LEU A 380 1.68 1.84 1.68
CA LEU A 380 1.16 3.17 1.38
C LEU A 380 1.76 4.19 2.36
N SER A 381 2.90 4.79 2.01
CA SER A 381 3.50 5.88 2.81
C SER A 381 3.01 7.24 2.33
N LEU A 382 1.71 7.37 2.21
CA LEU A 382 1.00 8.58 1.82
C LEU A 382 -0.16 8.86 2.77
N GLY A 383 -0.62 10.08 2.80
CA GLY A 383 -1.76 10.43 3.63
C GLY A 383 -2.15 11.89 3.47
N SER A 384 -3.38 12.19 3.88
CA SER A 384 -3.88 13.55 3.98
C SER A 384 -4.29 13.83 5.41
N ALA A 385 -3.87 14.97 5.93
CA ALA A 385 -4.28 15.46 7.25
C ALA A 385 -5.78 15.83 7.31
N SER A 386 -6.43 15.96 6.16
CA SER A 386 -7.84 16.31 6.05
C SER A 386 -8.72 15.05 5.96
N PRO A 387 -9.95 15.09 6.49
CA PRO A 387 -10.89 13.96 6.42
C PRO A 387 -11.47 13.71 5.02
N GLY A 388 -11.00 14.42 4.00
CA GLY A 388 -11.48 14.31 2.63
C GLY A 388 -12.66 15.26 2.32
N PRO A 389 -13.02 15.40 1.02
CA PRO A 389 -13.96 16.41 0.56
C PRO A 389 -15.42 16.10 0.94
N SER A 390 -15.78 14.86 1.27
CA SER A 390 -17.14 14.53 1.66
C SER A 390 -17.23 13.22 2.45
N LYS A 391 -18.31 13.06 3.24
CA LYS A 391 -18.64 11.82 3.94
C LYS A 391 -18.86 10.66 2.95
N ALA A 392 -19.53 10.89 1.85
CA ALA A 392 -19.78 9.87 0.83
C ALA A 392 -18.49 9.33 0.23
N ARG A 393 -17.49 10.20 -0.04
CA ARG A 393 -16.17 9.77 -0.48
C ARG A 393 -15.48 8.92 0.61
N THR A 394 -15.49 9.39 1.85
CA THR A 394 -14.88 8.65 2.97
C THR A 394 -15.50 7.26 3.12
N GLU A 395 -16.83 7.14 3.06
CA GLU A 395 -17.53 5.85 3.13
C GLU A 395 -17.19 4.93 1.95
N ALA A 396 -17.06 5.48 0.74
CA ALA A 396 -16.71 4.72 -0.45
C ALA A 396 -15.30 4.11 -0.36
N TYR A 397 -14.32 4.93 0.04
CA TYR A 397 -12.94 4.46 0.16
C TYR A 397 -12.69 3.65 1.42
N GLN A 398 -13.41 3.92 2.52
CA GLN A 398 -13.45 3.04 3.70
C GLN A 398 -13.85 1.62 3.30
N LYS A 399 -14.89 1.47 2.44
CA LYS A 399 -15.33 0.15 1.97
C LYS A 399 -14.23 -0.61 1.22
N ILE A 400 -13.38 0.08 0.45
CA ILE A 400 -12.24 -0.56 -0.23
C ILE A 400 -11.30 -1.18 0.81
N PHE A 401 -10.97 -0.46 1.88
CA PHE A 401 -10.11 -0.98 2.95
C PHE A 401 -10.79 -2.09 3.77
N ASP A 402 -12.11 -2.02 3.96
CA ASP A 402 -12.86 -3.11 4.58
C ASP A 402 -12.80 -4.39 3.73
N ASP A 403 -12.91 -4.26 2.41
CA ASP A 403 -12.83 -5.41 1.49
C ASP A 403 -11.40 -5.96 1.42
N LEU A 404 -10.37 -5.10 1.47
CA LEU A 404 -8.95 -5.49 1.48
C LEU A 404 -8.55 -6.34 2.69
N GLU A 405 -9.28 -6.30 3.82
CA GLU A 405 -9.06 -7.22 4.95
C GLU A 405 -9.17 -8.70 4.52
N ASN A 406 -9.94 -8.97 3.47
CA ASN A 406 -10.12 -10.32 2.94
C ASN A 406 -9.11 -10.70 1.85
N ALA A 407 -8.21 -9.81 1.46
CA ALA A 407 -7.16 -10.10 0.49
C ALA A 407 -6.04 -10.95 1.12
N SER A 408 -5.27 -11.65 0.28
CA SER A 408 -4.06 -12.37 0.72
C SER A 408 -2.90 -11.43 1.04
N SER A 409 -2.93 -10.21 0.52
CA SER A 409 -1.92 -9.18 0.73
C SER A 409 -2.16 -8.41 2.02
N VAL A 410 -1.09 -8.07 2.74
CA VAL A 410 -1.16 -7.17 3.91
C VAL A 410 -0.94 -5.74 3.44
N VAL A 411 -1.94 -4.88 3.61
CA VAL A 411 -1.85 -3.46 3.26
C VAL A 411 -1.48 -2.66 4.51
N THR A 412 -0.32 -1.98 4.46
CA THR A 412 0.16 -1.10 5.53
C THR A 412 0.07 0.35 5.10
N VAL A 413 -0.36 1.22 5.99
CA VAL A 413 -0.56 2.65 5.73
C VAL A 413 0.13 3.48 6.80
N SER A 414 0.78 4.58 6.42
CA SER A 414 1.31 5.53 7.39
C SER A 414 0.18 6.27 8.10
N SER A 415 0.36 6.57 9.40
CA SER A 415 -0.61 7.40 10.14
C SER A 415 -0.52 8.90 9.78
N GLY A 416 0.47 9.28 8.98
CA GLY A 416 0.71 10.65 8.55
C GLY A 416 1.61 11.45 9.52
N ASN A 417 1.92 12.70 9.16
CA ASN A 417 2.85 13.58 9.88
C ASN A 417 2.14 14.68 10.68
N ALA A 418 0.82 14.77 10.63
CA ALA A 418 0.05 15.75 11.36
C ALA A 418 -0.07 15.32 12.83
N GLY A 419 0.78 15.88 13.69
CA GLY A 419 0.74 15.59 15.13
C GLY A 419 -0.53 16.10 15.82
N TYR A 420 -1.15 17.14 15.30
CA TYR A 420 -2.46 17.69 15.71
C TYR A 420 -2.97 18.66 14.65
N TRP A 421 -4.27 18.90 14.62
CA TRP A 421 -4.86 19.92 13.76
C TRP A 421 -4.56 21.31 14.33
N ALA A 422 -3.74 22.06 13.61
CA ALA A 422 -3.45 23.44 13.97
C ALA A 422 -4.63 24.34 13.57
N LYS A 423 -4.97 25.25 14.46
CA LYS A 423 -6.07 26.21 14.33
C LYS A 423 -6.13 27.00 13.02
N ASN A 424 -5.02 27.13 12.32
CA ASN A 424 -4.88 27.94 11.11
C ASN A 424 -4.66 27.09 9.83
N ALA A 425 -4.65 25.77 9.95
CA ALA A 425 -4.36 24.89 8.82
C ALA A 425 -5.61 24.44 8.07
N ASP A 426 -6.80 24.76 8.59
CA ASP A 426 -8.03 24.23 8.05
C ASP A 426 -8.95 25.34 7.50
N PRO A 427 -9.17 25.38 6.18
CA PRO A 427 -10.17 26.27 5.58
C PRO A 427 -11.63 25.83 5.85
N ILE A 428 -11.85 24.61 6.36
CA ILE A 428 -13.18 24.00 6.48
C ILE A 428 -13.77 24.08 7.88
N GLY A 429 -13.01 24.56 8.89
CA GLY A 429 -13.51 24.85 10.23
C GLY A 429 -13.81 23.66 11.12
N TYR A 430 -13.10 22.54 10.93
CA TYR A 430 -13.23 21.36 11.79
C TYR A 430 -12.76 21.59 13.23
N LEU A 431 -13.24 20.72 14.14
CA LEU A 431 -12.85 20.70 15.53
C LEU A 431 -11.34 20.51 15.65
N TYR A 432 -10.65 21.54 16.08
CA TYR A 432 -9.24 21.49 16.41
C TYR A 432 -9.08 21.61 17.91
N SER A 433 -8.02 21.00 18.41
CA SER A 433 -7.62 21.09 19.79
C SER A 433 -6.34 21.90 19.92
N ASP A 434 -6.29 22.81 20.91
CA ASP A 434 -5.05 23.44 21.35
C ASP A 434 -4.19 22.48 22.19
N GLY A 435 -4.68 21.25 22.42
CA GLY A 435 -4.03 20.23 23.26
C GLY A 435 -3.28 19.20 22.42
N VAL A 436 -2.02 18.94 22.79
CA VAL A 436 -1.16 17.90 22.20
C VAL A 436 -1.66 16.46 22.39
N SER A 437 -2.82 16.27 23.05
CA SER A 437 -3.41 14.96 23.29
C SER A 437 -4.40 14.49 22.23
N MET A 438 -4.73 15.33 21.26
CA MET A 438 -5.58 14.96 20.13
C MET A 438 -4.72 14.89 18.86
N GLN A 439 -4.25 13.71 18.56
CA GLN A 439 -3.56 13.41 17.32
C GLN A 439 -4.60 13.03 16.28
N THR A 440 -4.33 13.36 15.02
CA THR A 440 -5.17 13.01 13.89
C THR A 440 -4.40 12.10 12.95
N ASP A 441 -4.98 10.94 12.67
CA ASP A 441 -4.47 10.07 11.60
C ASP A 441 -5.00 10.59 10.26
N GLY A 442 -4.11 10.65 9.27
CA GLY A 442 -4.48 11.00 7.91
C GLY A 442 -5.25 9.88 7.22
N GLN A 443 -6.06 10.21 6.20
CA GLN A 443 -6.60 9.20 5.31
C GLN A 443 -5.53 8.77 4.29
N PRO A 444 -5.46 7.48 3.90
CA PRO A 444 -6.32 6.37 4.28
C PRO A 444 -5.96 5.69 5.61
N GLY A 445 -4.95 6.12 6.35
CA GLY A 445 -4.54 5.52 7.63
C GLY A 445 -5.63 5.52 8.69
N SER A 446 -6.53 6.51 8.68
CA SER A 446 -7.66 6.60 9.63
C SER A 446 -8.86 5.71 9.28
N TYR A 447 -8.84 4.98 8.16
CA TYR A 447 -9.91 4.04 7.85
C TYR A 447 -9.89 2.85 8.83
N ALA A 448 -11.07 2.42 9.27
CA ALA A 448 -11.19 1.15 9.99
C ALA A 448 -10.62 0.02 9.11
N ASN A 449 -10.05 -1.01 9.71
CA ASN A 449 -9.37 -2.11 9.02
C ASN A 449 -8.10 -1.71 8.23
N SER A 450 -7.65 -0.46 8.33
CA SER A 450 -6.32 -0.08 7.86
C SER A 450 -5.27 -0.54 8.88
N LEU A 451 -4.23 -1.23 8.44
CA LEU A 451 -3.06 -1.50 9.28
C LEU A 451 -2.18 -0.25 9.33
N THR A 452 -2.55 0.67 10.20
CA THR A 452 -1.91 1.99 10.29
C THR A 452 -0.67 1.94 11.17
N VAL A 453 0.41 2.48 10.66
CA VAL A 453 1.72 2.49 11.32
C VAL A 453 2.11 3.91 11.71
N ALA A 454 2.29 4.14 13.00
CA ALA A 454 2.80 5.39 13.57
C ALA A 454 4.27 5.24 13.97
N SER A 455 5.00 6.34 13.94
CA SER A 455 6.39 6.38 14.42
C SER A 455 6.46 6.37 15.94
N VAL A 456 7.54 5.84 16.47
CA VAL A 456 7.88 5.84 17.89
C VAL A 456 9.36 6.19 18.05
N ASP A 457 9.70 6.94 19.09
CA ASP A 457 11.10 7.25 19.42
C ASP A 457 11.88 5.99 19.83
N ASN A 458 13.16 5.94 19.42
CA ASN A 458 14.10 4.86 19.74
C ASN A 458 14.68 5.02 21.16
#